data_a308b01b098e6b49c06220040cc73fc9
#
_entry.id   a308b01b098e6b49c06220040cc73fc9
#
_cell.length_a   1.000
_cell.length_b   1.000
_cell.length_c   1.000
_cell.angle_alpha   90.00
_cell.angle_beta   90.00
_cell.angle_gamma   90.00
#
_symmetry.space_group_name_H-M   'P 1'
#
loop_
_entity.id
_entity.type
_entity.pdbx_description
1 polymer ?
#
loop_
_entity_poly.entity_id
_entity_poly.type
_entity_poly.pdbx_seq_one_letter_code
_entity_poly.pdbx_strand_id
1 'polypeptide(L)'
;MDFQAEKQLVLDFYAALDRPQASEAALGQYLAPDFTWRGYHPFNEIRDLGQLASTVWDPIKTSLTSLQRRMDIFFAGRNSLTDSADGSTWVVSMGHLMGLFDQPFLGIRPTRRITMLPYCEFLRIEGGRITEIAFYFDLPSLMDQAGQNPFPPQTGAQMIQPGPQGQGGLLLDSNPAEEGEATLAAINAMIADLGQWQSGLPLEEELARTWHDDMLWWGPTGIGATFTIERYAKQHSGPFRAAFADRAKTNHICRLAEGHFGGFFGWPNFTARHVGGFMGLPGSDTMLEFRVIDLYRREGDKLAENWIFIDMLHVLKQQGMDVLARLETL
;
A
#
# COMPACT_ATOMS: atom_id res chain seq x y z
N MET A 1 -20.53 12.37 -6.70
CA MET A 1 -20.83 12.31 -5.24
C MET A 1 -19.93 13.30 -4.54
N ASP A 2 -20.39 13.87 -3.43
CA ASP A 2 -19.60 14.84 -2.68
C ASP A 2 -19.00 14.16 -1.44
N PHE A 3 -17.67 14.13 -1.33
CA PHE A 3 -16.91 13.56 -0.21
C PHE A 3 -16.06 14.64 0.49
N GLN A 4 -16.44 15.91 0.33
CA GLN A 4 -15.64 17.04 0.82
C GLN A 4 -15.49 17.03 2.34
N ALA A 5 -16.55 16.67 3.07
CA ALA A 5 -16.52 16.62 4.53
C ALA A 5 -15.53 15.54 5.04
N GLU A 6 -15.55 14.36 4.42
CA GLU A 6 -14.64 13.25 4.77
C GLU A 6 -13.18 13.54 4.37
N LYS A 7 -12.97 14.13 3.19
CA LYS A 7 -11.64 14.59 2.77
C LYS A 7 -11.09 15.64 3.75
N GLN A 8 -11.90 16.63 4.10
CA GLN A 8 -11.49 17.69 5.04
C GLN A 8 -11.16 17.11 6.42
N LEU A 9 -11.98 16.18 6.92
CA LEU A 9 -11.72 15.50 8.18
C LEU A 9 -10.36 14.82 8.20
N VAL A 10 -9.99 14.13 7.11
CA VAL A 10 -8.68 13.47 7.00
C VAL A 10 -7.54 14.48 6.90
N LEU A 11 -7.72 15.56 6.15
CA LEU A 11 -6.70 16.64 6.08
C LEU A 11 -6.48 17.30 7.45
N ASP A 12 -7.56 17.55 8.20
CA ASP A 12 -7.48 18.10 9.56
C ASP A 12 -6.81 17.10 10.54
N PHE A 13 -7.12 15.81 10.40
CA PHE A 13 -6.47 14.74 11.14
C PHE A 13 -4.96 14.73 10.87
N TYR A 14 -4.53 14.78 9.61
CA TYR A 14 -3.12 14.84 9.26
C TYR A 14 -2.44 16.10 9.80
N ALA A 15 -3.10 17.25 9.67
CA ALA A 15 -2.58 18.50 10.21
C ALA A 15 -2.39 18.47 11.73
N ALA A 16 -3.22 17.72 12.46
CA ALA A 16 -3.09 17.52 13.89
C ALA A 16 -2.01 16.48 14.25
N LEU A 17 -2.02 15.32 13.55
CA LEU A 17 -1.11 14.20 13.80
C LEU A 17 0.35 14.53 13.51
N ASP A 18 0.60 15.28 12.44
CA ASP A 18 1.96 15.59 11.96
C ASP A 18 2.65 16.70 12.79
N ARG A 19 1.95 17.28 13.79
CA ARG A 19 2.57 18.21 14.75
C ARG A 19 3.62 17.51 15.62
N PRO A 20 4.64 18.25 16.11
CA PRO A 20 5.69 17.67 16.97
C PRO A 20 5.21 17.08 18.29
N GLN A 21 4.02 17.47 18.78
CA GLN A 21 3.45 16.99 20.05
C GLN A 21 3.16 15.48 20.01
N ALA A 22 2.96 14.89 21.19
CA ALA A 22 2.53 13.50 21.30
C ALA A 22 1.28 13.20 20.48
N SER A 23 1.27 12.05 19.82
CA SER A 23 0.25 11.69 18.83
C SER A 23 -1.10 11.37 19.47
N GLU A 24 -1.12 10.95 20.73
CA GLU A 24 -2.32 10.46 21.41
C GLU A 24 -3.49 11.46 21.39
N ALA A 25 -3.21 12.74 21.60
CA ALA A 25 -4.24 13.78 21.59
C ALA A 25 -4.88 13.94 20.19
N ALA A 26 -4.07 13.93 19.13
CA ALA A 26 -4.56 14.00 17.76
C ALA A 26 -5.38 12.75 17.39
N LEU A 27 -4.87 11.56 17.73
CA LEU A 27 -5.58 10.30 17.54
C LEU A 27 -6.93 10.31 18.25
N GLY A 28 -6.99 10.67 19.54
CA GLY A 28 -8.22 10.71 20.33
C GLY A 28 -9.24 11.74 19.84
N GLN A 29 -8.81 12.80 19.16
CA GLN A 29 -9.71 13.80 18.57
C GLN A 29 -10.44 13.25 17.35
N TYR A 30 -9.82 12.41 16.51
CA TYR A 30 -10.35 12.02 15.21
C TYR A 30 -10.78 10.55 15.11
N LEU A 31 -10.18 9.63 15.89
CA LEU A 31 -10.55 8.23 15.86
C LEU A 31 -11.82 7.96 16.69
N ALA A 32 -12.63 7.01 16.25
CA ALA A 32 -13.72 6.46 17.04
C ALA A 32 -13.17 5.66 18.24
N PRO A 33 -13.92 5.56 19.37
CA PRO A 33 -13.44 4.78 20.52
C PRO A 33 -13.17 3.30 20.23
N ASP A 34 -13.86 2.73 19.28
CA ASP A 34 -13.80 1.33 18.84
C ASP A 34 -13.07 1.16 17.49
N PHE A 35 -12.16 2.09 17.18
CA PHE A 35 -11.41 2.05 15.93
C PHE A 35 -10.60 0.75 15.75
N THR A 36 -10.31 0.41 14.51
CA THR A 36 -9.35 -0.63 14.14
C THR A 36 -8.27 -0.05 13.25
N TRP A 37 -7.02 -0.17 13.67
CA TRP A 37 -5.87 0.19 12.85
C TRP A 37 -5.11 -1.05 12.42
N ARG A 38 -4.83 -1.19 11.12
CA ARG A 38 -4.04 -2.28 10.53
C ARG A 38 -2.83 -1.73 9.83
N GLY A 39 -1.67 -2.18 10.24
CA GLY A 39 -0.41 -1.69 9.71
C GLY A 39 0.56 -2.78 9.32
N TYR A 40 1.60 -2.35 8.64
CA TYR A 40 2.72 -3.17 8.22
C TYR A 40 3.36 -3.92 9.40
N HIS A 41 3.91 -5.12 9.16
CA HIS A 41 4.68 -5.82 10.21
C HIS A 41 5.85 -4.94 10.69
N PRO A 42 6.10 -4.80 12.02
CA PRO A 42 5.66 -5.67 13.13
C PRO A 42 4.38 -5.23 13.84
N PHE A 43 3.75 -4.13 13.44
CA PHE A 43 2.65 -3.51 14.20
C PHE A 43 1.36 -4.30 14.13
N ASN A 44 1.04 -4.88 12.97
CA ASN A 44 -0.16 -5.68 12.76
C ASN A 44 -1.47 -4.91 13.08
N GLU A 45 -2.37 -5.47 13.89
CA GLU A 45 -3.63 -4.84 14.26
C GLU A 45 -3.52 -4.21 15.65
N ILE A 46 -3.95 -2.94 15.77
CA ILE A 46 -3.97 -2.16 17.00
C ILE A 46 -5.37 -1.57 17.19
N ARG A 47 -5.92 -1.68 18.41
CA ARG A 47 -7.22 -1.13 18.80
C ARG A 47 -7.13 -0.26 20.06
N ASP A 48 -5.95 -0.07 20.58
CA ASP A 48 -5.67 0.80 21.73
C ASP A 48 -4.95 2.05 21.26
N LEU A 49 -5.51 3.21 21.62
CA LEU A 49 -5.05 4.52 21.18
C LEU A 49 -3.68 4.88 21.74
N GLY A 50 -3.42 4.58 23.02
CA GLY A 50 -2.12 4.80 23.65
C GLY A 50 -1.04 3.90 23.05
N GLN A 51 -1.38 2.65 22.74
CA GLN A 51 -0.49 1.75 22.02
C GLN A 51 -0.18 2.28 20.62
N LEU A 52 -1.19 2.71 19.86
CA LEU A 52 -0.98 3.26 18.50
C LEU A 52 -0.07 4.50 18.53
N ALA A 53 -0.27 5.39 19.49
CA ALA A 53 0.59 6.55 19.67
C ALA A 53 2.03 6.15 19.99
N SER A 54 2.21 5.36 21.06
CA SER A 54 3.53 5.06 21.63
C SER A 54 4.36 4.06 20.81
N THR A 55 3.72 3.16 20.06
CA THR A 55 4.46 2.14 19.26
C THR A 55 4.62 2.51 17.79
N VAL A 56 3.77 3.37 17.23
CA VAL A 56 3.80 3.71 15.81
C VAL A 56 4.17 5.18 15.59
N TRP A 57 3.27 6.11 15.96
CA TRP A 57 3.40 7.50 15.52
C TRP A 57 4.49 8.28 16.25
N ASP A 58 4.61 8.15 17.55
CA ASP A 58 5.66 8.85 18.31
C ASP A 58 7.07 8.36 17.95
N PRO A 59 7.32 7.04 17.77
CA PRO A 59 8.58 6.55 17.23
C PRO A 59 8.88 7.05 15.80
N ILE A 60 7.91 7.07 14.88
CA ILE A 60 8.10 7.61 13.53
C ILE A 60 8.51 9.09 13.62
N LYS A 61 7.79 9.92 14.39
CA LYS A 61 8.08 11.35 14.55
C LYS A 61 9.41 11.63 15.24
N THR A 62 9.81 10.77 16.17
CA THR A 62 11.11 10.86 16.84
C THR A 62 12.24 10.50 15.88
N SER A 63 12.05 9.50 15.04
CA SER A 63 13.07 8.99 14.12
C SER A 63 13.24 9.90 12.90
N LEU A 64 12.14 10.41 12.36
CA LEU A 64 12.10 11.32 11.22
C LEU A 64 11.88 12.76 11.71
N THR A 65 12.96 13.43 12.13
CA THR A 65 12.86 14.81 12.63
C THR A 65 12.43 15.76 11.51
N SER A 66 11.66 16.80 11.88
CA SER A 66 11.03 17.72 10.93
C SER A 66 10.12 17.00 9.92
N LEU A 67 9.38 16.00 10.40
CA LEU A 67 8.48 15.19 9.60
C LEU A 67 7.54 16.05 8.73
N GLN A 68 7.45 15.70 7.47
CA GLN A 68 6.49 16.24 6.52
C GLN A 68 5.75 15.09 5.83
N ARG A 69 4.43 15.11 5.84
CA ARG A 69 3.60 14.24 5.01
C ARG A 69 3.50 14.86 3.61
N ARG A 70 4.02 14.19 2.63
CA ARG A 70 3.95 14.58 1.21
C ARG A 70 2.96 13.66 0.51
N MET A 71 1.77 14.16 0.27
CA MET A 71 0.75 13.42 -0.47
C MET A 71 1.00 13.54 -1.97
N ASP A 72 0.90 12.42 -2.66
CA ASP A 72 1.01 12.32 -4.13
C ASP A 72 -0.33 11.89 -4.75
N ILE A 73 -1.10 11.05 -4.04
CA ILE A 73 -2.45 10.60 -4.40
C ILE A 73 -3.37 10.84 -3.19
N PHE A 74 -4.54 11.41 -3.45
CA PHE A 74 -5.58 11.65 -2.44
C PHE A 74 -6.95 11.65 -3.10
N PHE A 75 -7.81 10.73 -2.70
CA PHE A 75 -9.17 10.62 -3.23
C PHE A 75 -10.11 9.96 -2.21
N ALA A 76 -11.42 10.01 -2.49
CA ALA A 76 -12.41 9.38 -1.63
C ALA A 76 -13.46 8.63 -2.44
N GLY A 77 -14.17 7.71 -1.80
CA GLY A 77 -15.25 6.99 -2.45
C GLY A 77 -16.02 6.09 -1.50
N ARG A 78 -17.09 5.50 -2.00
CA ARG A 78 -17.81 4.47 -1.28
C ARG A 78 -17.20 3.11 -1.54
N ASN A 79 -17.15 2.28 -0.50
CA ASN A 79 -16.75 0.88 -0.66
C ASN A 79 -17.76 0.18 -1.60
N SER A 80 -17.26 -0.43 -2.67
CA SER A 80 -18.09 -1.07 -3.71
C SER A 80 -18.32 -2.57 -3.49
N LEU A 81 -17.80 -3.14 -2.42
CA LEU A 81 -17.95 -4.57 -2.14
C LEU A 81 -19.37 -4.86 -1.64
N THR A 82 -20.05 -5.78 -2.30
CA THR A 82 -21.43 -6.18 -1.97
C THR A 82 -21.55 -6.82 -0.59
N ASP A 83 -20.51 -7.51 -0.15
CA ASP A 83 -20.45 -8.16 1.18
C ASP A 83 -20.22 -7.14 2.31
N SER A 84 -19.72 -5.95 1.97
CA SER A 84 -19.59 -4.78 2.86
C SER A 84 -20.69 -3.77 2.58
N ALA A 85 -21.92 -4.23 2.46
CA ALA A 85 -23.11 -3.48 1.99
C ALA A 85 -23.49 -2.22 2.79
N ASP A 86 -22.65 -1.81 3.72
CA ASP A 86 -22.78 -0.56 4.48
C ASP A 86 -22.56 0.69 3.62
N GLY A 87 -21.98 0.54 2.39
CA GLY A 87 -21.65 1.65 1.52
C GLY A 87 -20.77 2.70 2.21
N SER A 88 -19.92 2.26 3.15
CA SER A 88 -19.07 3.15 3.93
C SER A 88 -18.20 4.04 3.06
N THR A 89 -18.01 5.29 3.50
CA THR A 89 -17.09 6.24 2.84
C THR A 89 -15.67 6.00 3.32
N TRP A 90 -14.76 5.95 2.37
CA TRP A 90 -13.33 5.82 2.62
C TRP A 90 -12.56 6.94 1.93
N VAL A 91 -11.52 7.40 2.60
CA VAL A 91 -10.53 8.34 2.04
C VAL A 91 -9.21 7.59 1.89
N VAL A 92 -8.55 7.79 0.76
CA VAL A 92 -7.28 7.15 0.44
C VAL A 92 -6.20 8.20 0.27
N SER A 93 -5.04 7.96 0.86
CA SER A 93 -3.86 8.81 0.74
C SER A 93 -2.63 7.96 0.47
N MET A 94 -1.83 8.35 -0.51
CA MET A 94 -0.51 7.77 -0.78
C MET A 94 0.52 8.88 -0.95
N GLY A 95 1.74 8.62 -0.54
CA GLY A 95 2.85 9.54 -0.68
C GLY A 95 4.02 9.12 0.20
N HIS A 96 4.66 10.10 0.85
CA HIS A 96 5.86 9.88 1.62
C HIS A 96 5.79 10.59 2.98
N LEU A 97 6.24 9.90 4.03
CA LEU A 97 6.66 10.55 5.26
C LEU A 97 8.14 10.93 5.09
N MET A 98 8.41 12.21 4.90
CA MET A 98 9.75 12.74 4.68
C MET A 98 10.28 13.41 5.95
N GLY A 99 11.53 13.16 6.29
CA GLY A 99 12.19 13.81 7.44
C GLY A 99 13.70 13.58 7.41
N LEU A 100 14.38 14.12 8.42
CA LEU A 100 15.77 13.76 8.69
C LEU A 100 15.77 12.49 9.55
N PHE A 101 16.36 11.42 9.05
CA PHE A 101 16.42 10.16 9.79
C PHE A 101 17.53 10.22 10.85
N ASP A 102 17.22 10.81 12.01
CA ASP A 102 18.17 11.17 13.04
C ASP A 102 18.24 10.18 14.21
N GLN A 103 17.17 9.41 14.46
CA GLN A 103 17.12 8.40 15.52
C GLN A 103 16.76 7.03 14.95
N PRO A 104 17.22 5.92 15.58
CA PRO A 104 16.89 4.57 15.12
C PRO A 104 15.38 4.33 15.06
N PHE A 105 14.92 3.55 14.08
CA PHE A 105 13.55 3.09 13.97
C PHE A 105 13.52 1.59 13.72
N LEU A 106 12.93 0.81 14.61
CA LEU A 106 12.84 -0.66 14.53
C LEU A 106 14.20 -1.36 14.27
N GLY A 107 15.27 -0.89 14.89
CA GLY A 107 16.62 -1.43 14.68
C GLY A 107 17.34 -0.89 13.43
N ILE A 108 16.67 -0.14 12.56
CA ILE A 108 17.28 0.51 11.41
C ILE A 108 18.13 1.68 11.89
N ARG A 109 19.39 1.74 11.45
CA ARG A 109 20.35 2.77 11.86
C ARG A 109 20.09 4.11 11.15
N PRO A 110 20.11 5.24 11.88
CA PRO A 110 19.84 6.54 11.31
C PRO A 110 20.98 7.00 10.38
N THR A 111 20.59 7.58 9.26
CA THR A 111 21.54 8.12 8.25
C THR A 111 21.92 9.57 8.51
N ARG A 112 21.15 10.32 9.31
CA ARG A 112 21.22 11.77 9.50
C ARG A 112 21.07 12.55 8.18
N ARG A 113 20.31 11.97 7.25
CA ARG A 113 20.02 12.53 5.92
C ARG A 113 18.52 12.56 5.70
N ILE A 114 18.09 13.31 4.69
CA ILE A 114 16.70 13.26 4.22
C ILE A 114 16.39 11.82 3.84
N THR A 115 15.25 11.37 4.31
CA THR A 115 14.69 10.04 4.00
C THR A 115 13.22 10.20 3.65
N MET A 116 12.77 9.42 2.71
CA MET A 116 11.37 9.32 2.30
C MET A 116 10.87 7.91 2.59
N LEU A 117 9.89 7.78 3.49
CA LEU A 117 9.21 6.51 3.77
C LEU A 117 7.91 6.48 2.97
N PRO A 118 7.83 5.69 1.88
CA PRO A 118 6.59 5.57 1.10
C PRO A 118 5.48 4.98 1.94
N TYR A 119 4.27 5.54 1.85
CA TYR A 119 3.09 5.02 2.54
C TYR A 119 1.86 5.02 1.63
N CYS A 120 0.91 4.15 1.96
CA CYS A 120 -0.46 4.20 1.49
C CYS A 120 -1.41 3.91 2.64
N GLU A 121 -2.48 4.70 2.71
CA GLU A 121 -3.43 4.68 3.82
C GLU A 121 -4.86 4.71 3.29
N PHE A 122 -5.72 3.85 3.86
CA PHE A 122 -7.16 3.82 3.67
C PHE A 122 -7.82 4.13 5.00
N LEU A 123 -8.71 5.13 5.02
CA LEU A 123 -9.39 5.59 6.24
C LEU A 123 -10.90 5.51 6.05
N ARG A 124 -11.56 4.71 6.86
CA ARG A 124 -13.03 4.61 6.91
C ARG A 124 -13.60 5.71 7.78
N ILE A 125 -14.57 6.42 7.24
CA ILE A 125 -15.22 7.54 7.94
C ILE A 125 -16.68 7.21 8.21
N GLU A 126 -17.07 7.29 9.48
CA GLU A 126 -18.46 7.13 9.93
C GLU A 126 -18.75 8.10 11.06
N GLY A 127 -19.92 8.74 11.01
CA GLY A 127 -20.37 9.67 12.06
C GLY A 127 -19.40 10.82 12.34
N GLY A 128 -18.62 11.24 11.35
CA GLY A 128 -17.61 12.29 11.48
C GLY A 128 -16.36 11.86 12.26
N ARG A 129 -16.08 10.55 12.32
CA ARG A 129 -14.89 9.96 12.93
C ARG A 129 -14.27 8.89 12.04
N ILE A 130 -12.98 8.65 12.24
CA ILE A 130 -12.25 7.57 11.60
C ILE A 130 -12.47 6.29 12.41
N THR A 131 -13.11 5.28 11.80
CA THR A 131 -13.43 4.00 12.46
C THR A 131 -12.49 2.88 12.08
N GLU A 132 -11.85 2.98 10.91
CA GLU A 132 -10.88 1.98 10.47
C GLU A 132 -9.75 2.65 9.68
N ILE A 133 -8.53 2.18 9.89
CA ILE A 133 -7.34 2.60 9.14
C ILE A 133 -6.58 1.36 8.68
N ALA A 134 -6.23 1.32 7.39
CA ALA A 134 -5.17 0.45 6.90
C ALA A 134 -3.99 1.34 6.48
N PHE A 135 -2.88 1.26 7.20
CA PHE A 135 -1.68 2.08 6.96
C PHE A 135 -0.49 1.19 6.64
N TYR A 136 -0.10 1.15 5.37
CA TYR A 136 1.06 0.40 4.92
C TYR A 136 2.16 1.37 4.49
N PHE A 137 3.38 1.05 4.86
CA PHE A 137 4.56 1.80 4.47
C PHE A 137 5.68 0.85 4.07
N ASP A 138 6.49 1.25 3.10
CA ASP A 138 7.60 0.42 2.61
C ASP A 138 8.80 0.50 3.56
N LEU A 139 8.73 -0.23 4.68
CA LEU A 139 9.82 -0.30 5.66
C LEU A 139 11.13 -0.82 5.04
N PRO A 140 11.14 -1.81 4.14
CA PRO A 140 12.32 -2.16 3.36
C PRO A 140 12.94 -1.00 2.57
N SER A 141 12.15 -0.05 2.08
CA SER A 141 12.67 1.17 1.44
C SER A 141 13.47 2.03 2.42
N LEU A 142 13.02 2.15 3.67
CA LEU A 142 13.80 2.82 4.71
C LEU A 142 15.12 2.10 4.98
N MET A 143 15.08 0.76 5.04
CA MET A 143 16.29 -0.06 5.20
C MET A 143 17.27 0.14 4.05
N ASP A 144 16.78 0.15 2.80
CA ASP A 144 17.62 0.38 1.61
C ASP A 144 18.28 1.77 1.64
N GLN A 145 17.51 2.82 1.92
CA GLN A 145 18.02 4.18 2.07
C GLN A 145 19.05 4.30 3.22
N ALA A 146 18.96 3.46 4.23
CA ALA A 146 19.91 3.36 5.34
C ALA A 146 21.14 2.48 5.02
N GLY A 147 21.24 1.89 3.83
CA GLY A 147 22.29 0.95 3.46
C GLY A 147 22.19 -0.39 4.18
N GLN A 148 21.01 -0.76 4.67
CA GLN A 148 20.71 -2.02 5.36
C GLN A 148 19.67 -2.85 4.59
N ASN A 149 19.73 -2.84 3.24
CA ASN A 149 18.78 -3.59 2.41
C ASN A 149 18.82 -5.09 2.77
N PRO A 150 17.70 -5.69 3.22
CA PRO A 150 17.67 -7.09 3.64
C PRO A 150 17.51 -8.08 2.48
N PHE A 151 17.26 -7.58 1.26
CA PHE A 151 16.89 -8.41 0.12
C PHE A 151 18.05 -8.65 -0.84
N PRO A 152 18.02 -9.77 -1.60
CA PRO A 152 18.92 -9.98 -2.72
C PRO A 152 18.65 -8.95 -3.83
N PRO A 153 19.51 -8.86 -4.86
CA PRO A 153 19.25 -8.05 -6.02
C PRO A 153 17.87 -8.36 -6.62
N GLN A 154 17.07 -7.31 -6.82
CA GLN A 154 15.71 -7.42 -7.35
C GLN A 154 15.69 -7.37 -8.88
N THR A 155 14.61 -7.84 -9.48
CA THR A 155 14.43 -7.88 -10.92
C THR A 155 13.95 -6.55 -11.51
N GLY A 156 13.15 -5.78 -10.76
CA GLY A 156 12.73 -4.44 -11.11
C GLY A 156 13.74 -3.36 -10.71
N ALA A 157 13.50 -2.12 -11.10
CA ALA A 157 14.33 -0.99 -10.73
C ALA A 157 14.13 -0.61 -9.25
N GLN A 158 15.25 -0.45 -8.52
CA GLN A 158 15.21 0.09 -7.17
C GLN A 158 14.93 1.60 -7.23
N MET A 159 13.83 2.02 -6.65
CA MET A 159 13.49 3.44 -6.54
C MET A 159 12.46 3.67 -5.44
N ILE A 160 12.48 4.87 -4.87
CA ILE A 160 11.39 5.34 -4.02
C ILE A 160 10.18 5.56 -4.93
N GLN A 161 9.04 4.97 -4.58
CA GLN A 161 7.82 5.08 -5.38
C GLN A 161 7.44 6.55 -5.60
N PRO A 162 7.36 7.04 -6.84
CA PRO A 162 7.01 8.44 -7.11
C PRO A 162 5.49 8.63 -7.09
N GLY A 163 5.06 9.89 -7.13
CA GLY A 163 3.69 10.25 -7.46
C GLY A 163 3.31 9.94 -8.91
N PRO A 164 2.05 10.14 -9.27
CA PRO A 164 1.54 9.81 -10.60
C PRO A 164 2.16 10.69 -11.69
N GLN A 165 2.33 10.12 -12.85
CA GLN A 165 2.70 10.85 -14.05
C GLN A 165 1.63 11.93 -14.32
N GLY A 166 2.05 13.18 -14.56
CA GLY A 166 1.13 14.27 -14.87
C GLY A 166 0.53 15.01 -13.67
N GLN A 167 0.91 14.70 -12.44
CA GLN A 167 0.57 15.45 -11.20
C GLN A 167 -0.93 15.58 -10.85
N GLY A 168 -1.82 14.78 -11.40
CA GLY A 168 -3.26 14.83 -11.15
C GLY A 168 -3.78 14.00 -9.98
N GLY A 169 -2.91 13.58 -9.02
CA GLY A 169 -3.29 12.60 -7.99
C GLY A 169 -4.05 13.14 -6.79
N LEU A 170 -4.02 14.47 -6.55
CA LEU A 170 -4.70 15.07 -5.42
C LEU A 170 -6.12 15.53 -5.81
N LEU A 171 -7.09 14.64 -5.65
CA LEU A 171 -8.49 14.94 -5.96
C LEU A 171 -9.14 15.64 -4.76
N LEU A 172 -8.79 16.91 -4.55
CA LEU A 172 -9.29 17.73 -3.44
C LEU A 172 -10.73 18.19 -3.65
N ASP A 173 -11.13 18.38 -4.89
CA ASP A 173 -12.49 18.78 -5.27
C ASP A 173 -13.37 17.57 -5.61
N SER A 174 -14.67 17.80 -5.77
CA SER A 174 -15.62 16.77 -6.23
C SER A 174 -15.38 16.43 -7.69
N ASN A 175 -15.40 15.14 -8.01
CA ASN A 175 -15.25 14.63 -9.36
C ASN A 175 -16.58 14.05 -9.88
N PRO A 176 -16.79 14.02 -11.21
CA PRO A 176 -17.94 13.34 -11.82
C PRO A 176 -17.99 11.85 -11.38
N ALA A 177 -19.18 11.37 -11.02
CA ALA A 177 -19.32 10.01 -10.51
C ALA A 177 -18.98 8.95 -11.57
N GLU A 178 -19.33 9.23 -12.82
CA GLU A 178 -19.07 8.36 -13.97
C GLU A 178 -17.59 8.07 -14.21
N GLU A 179 -16.70 8.99 -13.88
CA GLU A 179 -15.24 8.77 -13.99
C GLU A 179 -14.75 7.75 -12.96
N GLY A 180 -15.23 7.85 -11.72
CA GLY A 180 -14.92 6.87 -10.68
C GLY A 180 -15.50 5.49 -11.00
N GLU A 181 -16.74 5.44 -11.53
CA GLU A 181 -17.37 4.19 -11.97
C GLU A 181 -16.59 3.52 -13.10
N ALA A 182 -16.11 4.28 -14.09
CA ALA A 182 -15.27 3.77 -15.17
C ALA A 182 -13.92 3.23 -14.65
N THR A 183 -13.31 3.93 -13.71
CA THR A 183 -12.05 3.48 -13.06
C THR A 183 -12.26 2.20 -12.27
N LEU A 184 -13.35 2.12 -11.52
CA LEU A 184 -13.71 0.92 -10.76
C LEU A 184 -13.99 -0.27 -11.69
N ALA A 185 -14.65 -0.04 -12.82
CA ALA A 185 -14.90 -1.07 -13.83
C ALA A 185 -13.59 -1.61 -14.43
N ALA A 186 -12.62 -0.75 -14.74
CA ALA A 186 -11.30 -1.17 -15.24
C ALA A 186 -10.53 -2.00 -14.19
N ILE A 187 -10.55 -1.59 -12.92
CA ILE A 187 -9.95 -2.35 -11.81
C ILE A 187 -10.63 -3.70 -11.64
N ASN A 188 -11.96 -3.76 -11.71
CA ASN A 188 -12.71 -5.01 -11.60
C ASN A 188 -12.41 -5.97 -12.74
N ALA A 189 -12.27 -5.48 -13.97
CA ALA A 189 -11.89 -6.27 -15.14
C ALA A 189 -10.48 -6.88 -14.95
N MET A 190 -9.51 -6.08 -14.51
CA MET A 190 -8.16 -6.54 -14.20
C MET A 190 -8.16 -7.61 -13.09
N ILE A 191 -8.92 -7.42 -12.00
CA ILE A 191 -9.03 -8.41 -10.92
C ILE A 191 -9.65 -9.72 -11.44
N ALA A 192 -10.64 -9.65 -12.32
CA ALA A 192 -11.25 -10.84 -12.92
C ALA A 192 -10.24 -11.63 -13.78
N ASP A 193 -9.41 -10.94 -14.57
CA ASP A 193 -8.34 -11.57 -15.35
C ASP A 193 -7.26 -12.20 -14.45
N LEU A 194 -6.81 -11.49 -13.42
CA LEU A 194 -5.88 -12.05 -12.42
C LEU A 194 -6.47 -13.27 -11.69
N GLY A 195 -7.78 -13.31 -11.47
CA GLY A 195 -8.46 -14.43 -10.84
C GLY A 195 -8.41 -15.72 -11.65
N GLN A 196 -8.21 -15.63 -12.97
CA GLN A 196 -8.09 -16.79 -13.84
C GLN A 196 -6.70 -17.45 -13.78
N TRP A 197 -5.67 -16.77 -13.24
CA TRP A 197 -4.27 -17.18 -12.97
C TRP A 197 -3.59 -18.03 -14.06
N GLN A 198 -4.38 -18.76 -14.89
CA GLN A 198 -3.97 -19.58 -16.02
C GLN A 198 -5.03 -19.47 -17.10
N SER A 199 -5.09 -18.30 -17.75
CA SER A 199 -6.04 -18.04 -18.84
C SER A 199 -5.78 -18.87 -20.11
N GLY A 200 -4.59 -19.49 -20.22
CA GLY A 200 -4.12 -20.17 -21.42
C GLY A 200 -3.59 -19.23 -22.49
N LEU A 201 -3.66 -17.92 -22.27
CA LEU A 201 -3.07 -16.91 -23.15
C LEU A 201 -1.59 -16.66 -22.79
N PRO A 202 -0.76 -16.22 -23.72
CA PRO A 202 0.51 -15.59 -23.38
C PRO A 202 0.29 -14.45 -22.38
N LEU A 203 1.18 -14.32 -21.39
CA LEU A 203 0.98 -13.37 -20.28
C LEU A 203 0.85 -11.92 -20.76
N GLU A 204 1.63 -11.54 -21.77
CA GLU A 204 1.57 -10.19 -22.35
C GLU A 204 0.21 -9.92 -23.03
N GLU A 205 -0.37 -10.91 -23.69
CA GLU A 205 -1.71 -10.80 -24.31
C GLU A 205 -2.81 -10.70 -23.24
N GLU A 206 -2.69 -11.46 -22.16
CA GLU A 206 -3.60 -11.37 -21.02
C GLU A 206 -3.56 -9.98 -20.40
N LEU A 207 -2.38 -9.44 -20.12
CA LEU A 207 -2.18 -8.13 -19.53
C LEU A 207 -2.68 -7.00 -20.44
N ALA A 208 -2.46 -7.08 -21.77
CA ALA A 208 -2.87 -6.08 -22.73
C ALA A 208 -4.40 -5.86 -22.81
N ARG A 209 -5.20 -6.77 -22.22
CA ARG A 209 -6.67 -6.61 -22.13
C ARG A 209 -7.09 -5.47 -21.23
N THR A 210 -6.34 -5.22 -20.15
CA THR A 210 -6.71 -4.27 -19.09
C THR A 210 -5.65 -3.20 -18.83
N TRP A 211 -4.46 -3.34 -19.39
CA TRP A 211 -3.34 -2.43 -19.22
C TRP A 211 -2.92 -1.76 -20.52
N HIS A 212 -2.40 -0.55 -20.43
CA HIS A 212 -1.66 0.10 -21.50
C HIS A 212 -0.32 -0.60 -21.73
N ASP A 213 0.17 -0.62 -22.98
CA ASP A 213 1.42 -1.28 -23.34
C ASP A 213 2.63 -0.67 -22.62
N ASP A 214 2.60 0.62 -22.35
CA ASP A 214 3.61 1.43 -21.65
C ASP A 214 3.28 1.64 -20.17
N MET A 215 2.54 0.72 -19.56
CA MET A 215 2.17 0.78 -18.15
C MET A 215 3.39 0.92 -17.22
N LEU A 216 3.18 1.62 -16.12
CA LEU A 216 4.12 1.74 -15.01
C LEU A 216 3.64 0.92 -13.82
N TRP A 217 4.49 0.07 -13.30
CA TRP A 217 4.23 -0.69 -12.08
C TRP A 217 5.27 -0.34 -11.01
N TRP A 218 4.81 0.33 -9.96
CA TRP A 218 5.63 0.77 -8.84
C TRP A 218 5.59 -0.28 -7.72
N GLY A 219 6.41 -1.31 -7.87
CA GLY A 219 6.54 -2.39 -6.88
C GLY A 219 7.30 -1.94 -5.63
N PRO A 220 7.12 -2.66 -4.49
CA PRO A 220 7.81 -2.35 -3.26
C PRO A 220 9.29 -2.73 -3.34
N THR A 221 10.08 -2.20 -2.40
CA THR A 221 11.49 -2.58 -2.25
C THR A 221 11.65 -4.10 -2.09
N GLY A 222 12.59 -4.67 -2.81
CA GLY A 222 12.83 -6.13 -2.92
C GLY A 222 12.22 -6.75 -4.19
N ILE A 223 11.22 -6.12 -4.80
CA ILE A 223 10.68 -6.49 -6.12
C ILE A 223 11.09 -5.43 -7.14
N GLY A 224 10.84 -4.14 -6.83
CA GLY A 224 11.20 -2.99 -7.64
C GLY A 224 10.20 -2.63 -8.72
N ALA A 225 10.42 -1.48 -9.36
CA ALA A 225 9.55 -0.93 -10.39
C ALA A 225 9.81 -1.55 -11.77
N THR A 226 8.75 -1.65 -12.57
CA THR A 226 8.83 -2.12 -13.97
C THR A 226 8.10 -1.16 -14.90
N PHE A 227 8.51 -1.14 -16.15
CA PHE A 227 7.93 -0.32 -17.20
C PHE A 227 7.63 -1.19 -18.42
N THR A 228 6.48 -1.00 -19.05
CA THR A 228 5.87 -1.78 -20.13
C THR A 228 5.34 -3.15 -19.70
N ILE A 229 4.30 -3.62 -20.38
CA ILE A 229 3.73 -4.97 -20.17
C ILE A 229 4.82 -6.05 -20.29
N GLU A 230 5.69 -5.96 -21.30
CA GLU A 230 6.76 -6.95 -21.51
C GLU A 230 7.68 -7.07 -20.29
N ARG A 231 8.12 -5.94 -19.71
CA ARG A 231 9.01 -5.93 -18.55
C ARG A 231 8.28 -6.35 -17.29
N TYR A 232 7.05 -5.90 -17.10
CA TYR A 232 6.21 -6.35 -15.98
C TYR A 232 6.00 -7.88 -16.01
N ALA A 233 5.68 -8.44 -17.18
CA ALA A 233 5.51 -9.88 -17.34
C ALA A 233 6.80 -10.65 -16.98
N LYS A 234 7.97 -10.19 -17.43
CA LYS A 234 9.25 -10.88 -17.23
C LYS A 234 9.85 -10.67 -15.85
N GLN A 235 9.70 -9.47 -15.27
CA GLN A 235 10.39 -9.08 -14.04
C GLN A 235 9.53 -9.28 -12.79
N HIS A 236 8.20 -9.30 -12.90
CA HIS A 236 7.31 -9.49 -11.76
C HIS A 236 6.25 -10.58 -11.97
N SER A 237 5.30 -10.39 -12.88
CA SER A 237 4.11 -11.25 -12.94
C SER A 237 4.45 -12.71 -13.23
N GLY A 238 5.32 -12.98 -14.19
CA GLY A 238 5.79 -14.33 -14.51
C GLY A 238 6.51 -15.02 -13.35
N PRO A 239 7.57 -14.41 -12.78
CA PRO A 239 8.24 -14.95 -11.60
C PRO A 239 7.31 -15.15 -10.39
N PHE A 240 6.38 -14.24 -10.14
CA PHE A 240 5.40 -14.38 -9.07
C PHE A 240 4.47 -15.58 -9.29
N ARG A 241 3.93 -15.74 -10.49
CA ARG A 241 3.09 -16.89 -10.86
C ARG A 241 3.83 -18.22 -10.80
N ALA A 242 5.13 -18.24 -11.11
CA ALA A 242 5.97 -19.42 -10.99
C ALA A 242 6.30 -19.78 -9.53
N ALA A 243 6.39 -18.78 -8.66
CA ALA A 243 6.71 -18.98 -7.25
C ALA A 243 5.51 -19.43 -6.40
N PHE A 244 4.28 -19.08 -6.81
CA PHE A 244 3.08 -19.28 -5.99
C PHE A 244 1.99 -20.07 -6.71
N ALA A 245 1.44 -21.06 -6.02
CA ALA A 245 0.31 -21.87 -6.46
C ALA A 245 -0.87 -21.76 -5.49
N ASP A 246 -2.00 -22.35 -5.86
CA ASP A 246 -3.21 -22.47 -5.03
C ASP A 246 -3.66 -21.12 -4.45
N ARG A 247 -3.56 -20.06 -5.25
CA ARG A 247 -4.02 -18.73 -4.85
C ARG A 247 -5.50 -18.78 -4.53
N ALA A 248 -5.85 -18.47 -3.28
CA ALA A 248 -7.24 -18.33 -2.87
C ALA A 248 -7.87 -17.06 -3.48
N LYS A 249 -9.21 -17.02 -3.46
CA LYS A 249 -9.95 -15.84 -3.89
C LYS A 249 -9.46 -14.59 -3.15
N THR A 250 -9.43 -13.47 -3.84
CA THR A 250 -9.15 -12.17 -3.24
C THR A 250 -10.14 -11.86 -2.12
N ASN A 251 -9.62 -11.40 -0.99
CA ASN A 251 -10.39 -10.99 0.18
C ASN A 251 -10.17 -9.51 0.43
N HIS A 252 -10.78 -8.67 -0.41
CA HIS A 252 -10.72 -7.23 -0.22
C HIS A 252 -11.66 -6.80 0.90
N ILE A 253 -11.18 -5.92 1.78
CA ILE A 253 -11.97 -5.23 2.80
C ILE A 253 -12.63 -3.99 2.21
N CYS A 254 -11.87 -3.26 1.39
CA CYS A 254 -12.36 -2.06 0.71
C CYS A 254 -11.89 -2.05 -0.75
N ARG A 255 -12.76 -1.58 -1.64
CA ARG A 255 -12.49 -1.29 -3.05
C ARG A 255 -13.29 -0.07 -3.45
N LEU A 256 -12.61 0.97 -3.94
CA LEU A 256 -13.25 2.22 -4.31
C LEU A 256 -12.49 2.93 -5.43
N ALA A 257 -13.14 3.93 -6.02
CA ALA A 257 -12.51 4.83 -7.00
C ALA A 257 -13.18 6.21 -6.96
N GLU A 258 -12.41 7.24 -7.35
CA GLU A 258 -12.84 8.58 -7.66
C GLU A 258 -12.02 9.12 -8.83
N GLY A 259 -12.66 9.76 -9.81
CA GLY A 259 -11.97 10.25 -10.99
C GLY A 259 -11.18 9.13 -11.67
N HIS A 260 -9.94 9.39 -11.99
CA HIS A 260 -9.04 8.42 -12.64
C HIS A 260 -8.27 7.52 -11.66
N PHE A 261 -8.48 7.66 -10.36
CA PHE A 261 -7.78 6.88 -9.33
C PHE A 261 -8.73 5.93 -8.61
N GLY A 262 -8.21 4.77 -8.27
CA GLY A 262 -8.93 3.79 -7.48
C GLY A 262 -7.97 2.77 -6.87
N GLY A 263 -8.52 1.90 -6.02
CA GLY A 263 -7.70 0.89 -5.38
C GLY A 263 -8.48 0.02 -4.41
N PHE A 264 -7.72 -0.85 -3.76
CA PHE A 264 -8.25 -1.77 -2.77
C PHE A 264 -7.20 -2.12 -1.72
N PHE A 265 -7.67 -2.66 -0.60
CA PHE A 265 -6.81 -3.38 0.33
C PHE A 265 -7.49 -4.64 0.88
N GLY A 266 -6.67 -5.57 1.36
CA GLY A 266 -7.13 -6.78 2.03
C GLY A 266 -6.20 -7.20 3.17
N TRP A 267 -6.77 -7.91 4.16
CA TRP A 267 -6.09 -8.32 5.38
C TRP A 267 -6.51 -9.73 5.83
N PRO A 268 -5.85 -10.78 5.29
CA PRO A 268 -5.01 -10.77 4.11
C PRO A 268 -5.80 -10.47 2.84
N ASN A 269 -5.12 -9.97 1.82
CA ASN A 269 -5.72 -9.76 0.50
C ASN A 269 -6.00 -11.11 -0.20
N PHE A 270 -5.04 -12.01 -0.11
CA PHE A 270 -5.14 -13.39 -0.59
C PHE A 270 -4.16 -14.29 0.15
N THR A 271 -4.30 -15.61 -0.03
CA THR A 271 -3.32 -16.61 0.36
C THR A 271 -2.81 -17.35 -0.87
N ALA A 272 -1.55 -17.81 -0.83
CA ALA A 272 -0.98 -18.63 -1.89
C ALA A 272 0.10 -19.56 -1.33
N ARG A 273 0.27 -20.73 -1.93
CA ARG A 273 1.28 -21.70 -1.52
C ARG A 273 2.60 -21.41 -2.23
N HIS A 274 3.69 -21.26 -1.46
CA HIS A 274 5.02 -20.96 -1.96
C HIS A 274 5.68 -22.24 -2.52
N VAL A 275 5.68 -22.39 -3.83
CA VAL A 275 6.16 -23.61 -4.52
C VAL A 275 7.48 -23.44 -5.25
N GLY A 276 7.81 -22.21 -5.65
CA GLY A 276 9.02 -21.89 -6.41
C GLY A 276 9.91 -20.85 -5.74
N GLY A 277 11.05 -20.54 -6.32
CA GLY A 277 11.97 -19.53 -5.79
C GLY A 277 11.37 -18.13 -5.83
N PHE A 278 11.44 -17.39 -4.71
CA PHE A 278 11.02 -16.00 -4.64
C PHE A 278 11.93 -15.21 -3.68
N MET A 279 12.44 -14.06 -4.11
CA MET A 279 13.32 -13.19 -3.32
C MET A 279 14.50 -13.92 -2.68
N GLY A 280 15.12 -14.82 -3.42
CA GLY A 280 16.29 -15.60 -2.96
C GLY A 280 15.95 -16.78 -2.03
N LEU A 281 14.69 -16.99 -1.68
CA LEU A 281 14.24 -18.14 -0.90
C LEU A 281 13.74 -19.24 -1.84
N PRO A 282 14.07 -20.52 -1.59
CA PRO A 282 13.49 -21.65 -2.30
C PRO A 282 12.02 -21.83 -1.90
N GLY A 283 11.24 -22.52 -2.72
CA GLY A 283 9.88 -22.91 -2.37
C GLY A 283 9.84 -23.68 -1.06
N SER A 284 8.93 -23.31 -0.18
CA SER A 284 8.78 -23.89 1.17
C SER A 284 7.56 -24.80 1.32
N ASP A 285 6.71 -24.87 0.29
CA ASP A 285 5.41 -25.54 0.31
C ASP A 285 4.43 -25.00 1.39
N THR A 286 4.72 -23.84 1.94
CA THR A 286 3.95 -23.18 2.99
C THR A 286 2.85 -22.32 2.36
N MET A 287 1.63 -22.36 2.92
CA MET A 287 0.56 -21.43 2.61
C MET A 287 0.88 -20.07 3.28
N LEU A 288 1.01 -19.02 2.48
CA LEU A 288 1.36 -17.68 2.92
C LEU A 288 0.19 -16.72 2.78
N GLU A 289 0.05 -15.82 3.73
CA GLU A 289 -0.87 -14.70 3.69
C GLU A 289 -0.18 -13.46 3.12
N PHE A 290 -0.84 -12.82 2.16
CA PHE A 290 -0.40 -11.58 1.56
C PHE A 290 -1.31 -10.43 1.99
N ARG A 291 -0.75 -9.48 2.73
CA ARG A 291 -1.40 -8.21 3.08
C ARG A 291 -0.99 -7.18 2.06
N VAL A 292 -1.94 -6.61 1.35
CA VAL A 292 -1.66 -5.75 0.20
C VAL A 292 -2.59 -4.55 0.19
N ILE A 293 -2.02 -3.39 -0.17
CA ILE A 293 -2.73 -2.23 -0.68
C ILE A 293 -2.30 -2.02 -2.13
N ASP A 294 -3.26 -1.79 -3.01
CA ASP A 294 -3.04 -1.56 -4.42
C ASP A 294 -3.78 -0.32 -4.90
N LEU A 295 -3.08 0.62 -5.54
CA LEU A 295 -3.65 1.79 -6.17
C LEU A 295 -3.40 1.79 -7.67
N TYR A 296 -4.34 2.35 -8.41
CA TYR A 296 -4.33 2.38 -9.87
C TYR A 296 -4.69 3.77 -10.39
N ARG A 297 -4.07 4.15 -11.51
CA ARG A 297 -4.51 5.25 -12.35
C ARG A 297 -5.02 4.70 -13.69
N ARG A 298 -6.23 5.08 -14.05
CA ARG A 298 -6.83 4.80 -15.35
C ARG A 298 -6.50 5.91 -16.33
N GLU A 299 -6.28 5.54 -17.57
CA GLU A 299 -6.20 6.45 -18.71
C GLU A 299 -7.03 5.87 -19.88
N GLY A 300 -7.98 6.65 -20.39
CA GLY A 300 -8.96 6.11 -21.33
C GLY A 300 -9.77 4.97 -20.71
N ASP A 301 -9.70 3.80 -21.31
CA ASP A 301 -10.41 2.58 -20.88
C ASP A 301 -9.52 1.54 -20.17
N LYS A 302 -8.21 1.82 -20.01
CA LYS A 302 -7.23 0.90 -19.42
C LYS A 302 -6.50 1.50 -18.24
N LEU A 303 -5.85 0.63 -17.47
CA LEU A 303 -4.96 1.00 -16.38
C LEU A 303 -3.59 1.39 -16.95
N ALA A 304 -3.03 2.48 -16.46
CA ALA A 304 -1.75 3.04 -16.91
C ALA A 304 -0.66 2.99 -15.84
N GLU A 305 -1.02 3.18 -14.58
CA GLU A 305 -0.08 3.12 -13.45
C GLU A 305 -0.66 2.32 -12.30
N ASN A 306 0.23 1.65 -11.57
CA ASN A 306 -0.10 0.92 -10.35
C ASN A 306 0.97 1.16 -9.28
N TRP A 307 0.53 1.46 -8.07
CA TRP A 307 1.36 1.50 -6.86
C TRP A 307 0.91 0.38 -5.93
N ILE A 308 1.83 -0.49 -5.56
CA ILE A 308 1.51 -1.62 -4.69
C ILE A 308 2.36 -1.59 -3.42
N PHE A 309 1.72 -1.84 -2.29
CA PHE A 309 2.32 -2.00 -0.97
C PHE A 309 2.03 -3.41 -0.47
N ILE A 310 3.07 -4.23 -0.40
CA ILE A 310 2.99 -5.59 0.09
C ILE A 310 3.73 -5.66 1.42
N ASP A 311 3.12 -6.24 2.45
CA ASP A 311 3.80 -6.48 3.73
C ASP A 311 4.84 -7.61 3.59
N MET A 312 5.97 -7.25 2.95
CA MET A 312 7.05 -8.21 2.64
C MET A 312 7.70 -8.79 3.88
N LEU A 313 7.77 -8.02 4.98
CA LEU A 313 8.33 -8.53 6.23
C LEU A 313 7.42 -9.58 6.86
N HIS A 314 6.10 -9.43 6.75
CA HIS A 314 5.14 -10.44 7.16
C HIS A 314 5.25 -11.72 6.31
N VAL A 315 5.38 -11.58 4.98
CA VAL A 315 5.57 -12.72 4.06
C VAL A 315 6.85 -13.50 4.42
N LEU A 316 7.97 -12.82 4.66
CA LEU A 316 9.24 -13.46 5.02
C LEU A 316 9.18 -14.10 6.40
N LYS A 317 8.53 -13.47 7.37
CA LYS A 317 8.39 -14.01 8.72
C LYS A 317 7.61 -15.31 8.74
N GLN A 318 6.57 -15.47 7.93
CA GLN A 318 5.84 -16.73 7.78
C GLN A 318 6.74 -17.87 7.25
N GLN A 319 7.82 -17.54 6.55
CA GLN A 319 8.82 -18.47 6.06
C GLN A 319 9.99 -18.67 7.04
N GLY A 320 9.88 -18.20 8.28
CA GLY A 320 10.92 -18.32 9.30
C GLY A 320 12.03 -17.28 9.22
N MET A 321 11.90 -16.26 8.36
CA MET A 321 12.88 -15.19 8.23
C MET A 321 12.37 -13.90 8.90
N ASP A 322 12.72 -13.69 10.16
CA ASP A 322 12.46 -12.44 10.87
C ASP A 322 13.58 -11.42 10.54
N VAL A 323 13.28 -10.55 9.58
CA VAL A 323 14.24 -9.54 9.09
C VAL A 323 14.58 -8.52 10.17
N LEU A 324 13.60 -8.09 10.98
CA LEU A 324 13.81 -7.10 12.04
C LEU A 324 14.69 -7.65 13.15
N ALA A 325 14.47 -8.90 13.59
CA ALA A 325 15.30 -9.54 14.59
C ALA A 325 16.76 -9.69 14.13
N ARG A 326 17.00 -9.84 12.81
CA ARG A 326 18.35 -9.90 12.26
C ARG A 326 19.08 -8.55 12.30
N LEU A 327 18.37 -7.42 12.19
CA LEU A 327 19.00 -6.11 12.31
C LEU A 327 19.61 -5.84 13.68
N GLU A 328 19.07 -6.44 14.74
CA GLU A 328 19.59 -6.31 16.10
C GLU A 328 20.94 -7.02 16.28
N THR A 329 21.28 -7.95 15.38
CA THR A 329 22.53 -8.75 15.43
C THR A 329 23.62 -8.25 14.50
N LEU A 330 23.35 -7.25 13.65
CA LEU A 330 24.27 -6.58 12.73
C LEU A 330 24.75 -5.23 13.28
#